data_63b6f7f00a8fbc7c8b68cd57b8e1ebd7
#
_entry.id   63b6f7f00a8fbc7c8b68cd57b8e1ebd7
#
_cell.length_a   1.000
_cell.length_b   1.000
_cell.length_c   1.000
_cell.angle_alpha   90.00
_cell.angle_beta   90.00
_cell.angle_gamma   90.00
#
_symmetry.space_group_name_H-M   'P 1'
#
loop_
_entity.id
_entity.type
_entity.pdbx_description
1 polymer ?
#
loop_
_entity_poly.entity_id
_entity_poly.type
_entity_poly.pdbx_seq_one_letter_code
_entity_poly.pdbx_strand_id
1 'polypeptide(L)'
;MAKDVHKPNNMRARILVVSAALAVAQACASLPQLGRLVQPVRFEADERGSEVRLLAPRSGDPLGAAGIRLWTRVTNPNGFGLRLSTLRATLLLENTRAATGDFPLGLPLEARQESVIPLDLTVSLSDVPALATLLRRTSSSQPLQYSVEGTFGVEVGRLGSPTFGPMTLFSGDLRAPSFGR
;
A
#
# COMPACT_ATOMS: atom_id res chain seq x y z
N MET A 1 -56.43 -37.70 -49.42
CA MET A 1 -55.98 -37.94 -48.04
C MET A 1 -54.70 -37.19 -47.89
N ALA A 2 -54.77 -35.95 -47.38
CA ALA A 2 -53.60 -35.13 -47.09
C ALA A 2 -53.29 -35.26 -45.61
N LYS A 3 -52.06 -35.62 -45.26
CA LYS A 3 -51.53 -35.71 -43.89
C LYS A 3 -50.89 -34.38 -43.51
N ASP A 4 -51.54 -33.61 -42.64
CA ASP A 4 -50.90 -32.42 -42.01
C ASP A 4 -49.80 -32.83 -41.08
N VAL A 5 -48.59 -32.38 -41.40
CA VAL A 5 -47.40 -32.50 -40.53
C VAL A 5 -47.34 -31.26 -39.62
N HIS A 6 -47.73 -31.45 -38.40
CA HIS A 6 -47.64 -30.43 -37.34
C HIS A 6 -46.17 -30.16 -36.99
N LYS A 7 -45.66 -28.96 -37.36
CA LYS A 7 -44.30 -28.48 -37.07
C LYS A 7 -44.26 -27.91 -35.67
N PRO A 8 -43.47 -28.48 -34.73
CA PRO A 8 -43.40 -27.95 -33.37
C PRO A 8 -42.75 -26.57 -33.35
N ASN A 9 -43.34 -25.68 -32.61
CA ASN A 9 -42.99 -24.26 -32.50
C ASN A 9 -41.76 -24.08 -31.62
N ASN A 10 -40.56 -24.04 -32.28
CA ASN A 10 -39.24 -23.89 -31.61
C ASN A 10 -39.00 -22.50 -31.00
N MET A 11 -39.99 -21.60 -31.06
CA MET A 11 -39.79 -20.21 -30.60
C MET A 11 -39.75 -20.10 -29.06
N ARG A 12 -40.54 -20.97 -28.35
CA ARG A 12 -40.52 -20.96 -26.87
C ARG A 12 -39.26 -21.50 -26.26
N ALA A 13 -38.59 -22.47 -26.91
CA ALA A 13 -37.31 -23.02 -26.45
C ALA A 13 -36.16 -22.02 -26.59
N ARG A 14 -36.16 -21.17 -27.64
CA ARG A 14 -35.16 -20.14 -27.84
C ARG A 14 -35.25 -18.98 -26.84
N ILE A 15 -36.44 -18.61 -26.41
CA ILE A 15 -36.65 -17.54 -25.41
C ILE A 15 -36.17 -17.99 -24.05
N LEU A 16 -36.38 -19.25 -23.65
CA LEU A 16 -35.88 -19.80 -22.37
C LEU A 16 -34.35 -19.87 -22.28
N VAL A 17 -33.68 -20.19 -23.38
CA VAL A 17 -32.22 -20.27 -23.41
C VAL A 17 -31.56 -18.88 -23.31
N VAL A 18 -32.16 -17.86 -23.97
CA VAL A 18 -31.66 -16.48 -23.90
C VAL A 18 -31.85 -15.88 -22.50
N SER A 19 -32.97 -16.18 -21.83
CA SER A 19 -33.23 -15.69 -20.47
C SER A 19 -32.30 -16.31 -19.44
N ALA A 20 -31.91 -17.59 -19.59
CA ALA A 20 -30.96 -18.25 -18.72
C ALA A 20 -29.52 -17.69 -18.88
N ALA A 21 -29.12 -17.34 -20.13
CA ALA A 21 -27.82 -16.75 -20.40
C ALA A 21 -27.68 -15.33 -19.82
N LEU A 22 -28.74 -14.51 -19.80
CA LEU A 22 -28.69 -13.17 -19.18
C LEU A 22 -28.61 -13.24 -17.65
N ALA A 23 -29.19 -14.24 -17.00
CA ALA A 23 -29.13 -14.39 -15.55
C ALA A 23 -27.70 -14.74 -15.03
N VAL A 24 -26.93 -15.49 -15.81
CA VAL A 24 -25.55 -15.85 -15.46
C VAL A 24 -24.60 -14.65 -15.61
N ALA A 25 -24.84 -13.74 -16.55
CA ALA A 25 -24.00 -12.55 -16.74
C ALA A 25 -24.14 -11.53 -15.59
N GLN A 26 -25.25 -11.50 -14.86
CA GLN A 26 -25.46 -10.60 -13.74
C GLN A 26 -24.79 -11.09 -12.44
N ALA A 27 -24.52 -12.38 -12.31
CA ALA A 27 -23.86 -12.94 -11.12
C ALA A 27 -22.36 -12.56 -11.01
N CYS A 28 -21.70 -12.24 -12.13
CA CYS A 28 -20.30 -11.81 -12.14
C CYS A 28 -20.12 -10.32 -11.82
N ALA A 29 -21.16 -9.50 -11.85
CA ALA A 29 -21.06 -8.06 -11.58
C ALA A 29 -21.09 -7.70 -10.08
N SER A 30 -21.35 -8.66 -9.19
CA SER A 30 -21.46 -8.43 -7.74
C SER A 30 -20.16 -8.63 -6.95
N LEU A 31 -19.08 -9.13 -7.57
CA LEU A 31 -17.78 -9.34 -6.92
C LEU A 31 -17.00 -8.07 -6.56
N PRO A 32 -17.13 -6.91 -7.27
CA PRO A 32 -16.39 -5.70 -6.88
C PRO A 32 -16.91 -5.02 -5.60
N GLN A 33 -18.06 -5.41 -5.07
CA GLN A 33 -18.64 -4.73 -3.90
C GLN A 33 -18.05 -5.19 -2.56
N LEU A 34 -17.41 -6.36 -2.48
CA LEU A 34 -16.80 -6.84 -1.24
C LEU A 34 -15.63 -5.96 -0.78
N GLY A 35 -14.87 -5.38 -1.72
CA GLY A 35 -13.81 -4.41 -1.39
C GLY A 35 -14.31 -3.11 -0.76
N ARG A 36 -15.61 -2.76 -0.94
CA ARG A 36 -16.21 -1.57 -0.30
C ARG A 36 -16.58 -1.78 1.16
N LEU A 37 -16.66 -3.02 1.61
CA LEU A 37 -16.98 -3.36 3.00
C LEU A 37 -15.73 -3.29 3.90
N VAL A 38 -14.54 -3.34 3.34
CA VAL A 38 -13.27 -3.26 4.07
C VAL A 38 -12.74 -1.84 3.94
N GLN A 39 -12.69 -1.14 5.05
CA GLN A 39 -12.03 0.16 5.10
C GLN A 39 -10.51 -0.02 5.06
N PRO A 40 -9.77 0.81 4.29
CA PRO A 40 -8.32 0.75 4.26
C PRO A 40 -7.75 1.01 5.66
N VAL A 41 -6.69 0.30 5.97
CA VAL A 41 -5.87 0.55 7.17
C VAL A 41 -5.30 1.96 7.10
N ARG A 42 -5.26 2.66 8.24
CA ARG A 42 -4.70 4.01 8.34
C ARG A 42 -3.25 3.93 8.78
N PHE A 43 -2.44 4.77 8.20
CA PHE A 43 -1.03 4.93 8.55
C PHE A 43 -0.81 6.37 9.02
N GLU A 44 -0.06 6.52 10.11
CA GLU A 44 0.29 7.81 10.67
C GLU A 44 1.75 7.78 11.15
N ALA A 45 2.46 8.88 11.08
CA ALA A 45 3.77 8.99 11.69
C ALA A 45 3.63 8.86 13.21
N ASP A 46 4.43 7.97 13.83
CA ASP A 46 4.41 7.80 15.28
C ASP A 46 5.25 8.88 15.98
N GLU A 47 4.93 9.19 17.23
CA GLU A 47 5.62 10.19 18.06
C GLU A 47 7.10 9.89 18.31
N ARG A 48 7.53 8.63 18.15
CA ARG A 48 8.96 8.25 18.20
C ARG A 48 9.77 8.92 17.11
N GLY A 49 9.08 9.40 16.05
CA GLY A 49 9.69 10.14 14.96
C GLY A 49 10.46 9.25 13.98
N SER A 50 11.55 9.79 13.48
CA SER A 50 12.42 9.16 12.51
C SER A 50 13.85 9.08 13.01
N GLU A 51 14.54 7.99 12.68
CA GLU A 51 15.95 7.81 12.93
C GLU A 51 16.71 7.81 11.60
N VAL A 52 17.77 8.58 11.50
CA VAL A 52 18.65 8.61 10.33
C VAL A 52 20.05 8.14 10.74
N ARG A 53 20.60 7.18 10.00
CA ARG A 53 21.94 6.64 10.22
C ARG A 53 22.74 6.71 8.92
N LEU A 54 23.93 7.24 8.96
CA LEU A 54 24.84 7.20 7.82
C LEU A 54 25.49 5.82 7.74
N LEU A 55 25.47 5.24 6.54
CA LEU A 55 26.08 3.97 6.22
C LEU A 55 27.36 4.21 5.42
N ALA A 56 28.41 3.48 5.78
CA ALA A 56 29.70 3.60 5.12
C ALA A 56 29.63 3.24 3.62
N PRO A 57 30.52 3.83 2.81
CA PRO A 57 30.66 3.47 1.39
C PRO A 57 30.88 1.97 1.19
N ARG A 58 30.30 1.44 0.11
CA ARG A 58 30.40 0.03 -0.32
C ARG A 58 30.68 -0.03 -1.82
N SER A 59 31.06 -1.21 -2.33
CA SER A 59 31.42 -1.41 -3.75
C SER A 59 30.33 -0.99 -4.76
N GLY A 60 29.07 -0.98 -4.40
CA GLY A 60 27.96 -0.51 -5.24
C GLY A 60 27.46 0.89 -4.89
N ASP A 61 28.02 1.52 -3.88
CA ASP A 61 27.56 2.80 -3.34
C ASP A 61 28.74 3.63 -2.79
N PRO A 62 29.55 4.18 -3.69
CA PRO A 62 30.83 4.82 -3.33
C PRO A 62 30.67 6.08 -2.49
N LEU A 63 29.51 6.74 -2.52
CA LEU A 63 29.22 7.88 -1.66
C LEU A 63 28.59 7.47 -0.31
N GLY A 64 28.35 6.17 -0.10
CA GLY A 64 27.63 5.65 1.04
C GLY A 64 26.11 5.77 0.91
N ALA A 65 25.39 5.45 1.96
CA ALA A 65 23.95 5.48 2.01
C ALA A 65 23.45 6.09 3.32
N ALA A 66 22.18 6.43 3.37
CA ALA A 66 21.46 6.77 4.59
C ALA A 66 20.42 5.68 4.89
N GLY A 67 20.54 5.04 6.06
CA GLY A 67 19.46 4.21 6.61
C GLY A 67 18.46 5.12 7.32
N ILE A 68 17.19 5.02 6.92
CA ILE A 68 16.11 5.80 7.50
C ILE A 68 15.12 4.84 8.11
N ARG A 69 14.88 4.94 9.42
CA ARG A 69 13.82 4.22 10.13
C ARG A 69 12.70 5.18 10.44
N LEU A 70 11.50 4.85 9.95
CA LEU A 70 10.28 5.59 10.21
C LEU A 70 9.38 4.75 11.12
N TRP A 71 9.09 5.27 12.31
CA TRP A 71 8.10 4.65 13.18
C TRP A 71 6.70 5.04 12.71
N THR A 72 5.88 4.04 12.43
CA THR A 72 4.57 4.22 11.80
C THR A 72 3.50 3.55 12.65
N ARG A 73 2.49 4.32 13.01
CA ARG A 73 1.28 3.82 13.66
C ARG A 73 0.32 3.31 12.59
N VAL A 74 -0.13 2.08 12.75
CA VAL A 74 -1.04 1.40 11.84
C VAL A 74 -2.33 1.09 12.59
N THR A 75 -3.45 1.61 12.10
CA THR A 75 -4.77 1.45 12.74
C THR A 75 -5.71 0.68 11.83
N ASN A 76 -6.33 -0.36 12.36
CA ASN A 76 -7.44 -1.05 11.72
C ASN A 76 -8.76 -0.32 12.04
N PRO A 77 -9.38 0.40 11.08
CA PRO A 77 -10.65 1.10 11.36
C PRO A 77 -11.87 0.19 11.34
N ASN A 78 -11.71 -1.08 10.95
CA ASN A 78 -12.81 -2.02 10.80
C ASN A 78 -13.26 -2.59 12.15
N GLY A 79 -14.53 -3.00 12.23
CA GLY A 79 -15.09 -3.69 13.39
C GLY A 79 -14.75 -5.19 13.45
N PHE A 80 -13.80 -5.66 12.65
CA PHE A 80 -13.34 -7.04 12.58
C PHE A 80 -11.82 -7.09 12.40
N GLY A 81 -11.21 -8.21 12.77
CA GLY A 81 -9.78 -8.45 12.60
C GLY A 81 -9.39 -8.65 11.16
N LEU A 82 -8.20 -8.21 10.80
CA LEU A 82 -7.56 -8.42 9.51
C LEU A 82 -6.06 -8.64 9.68
N ARG A 83 -5.39 -9.08 8.63
CA ARG A 83 -3.93 -9.18 8.57
C ARG A 83 -3.41 -8.21 7.51
N LEU A 84 -2.55 -7.27 7.89
CA LEU A 84 -1.79 -6.46 6.94
C LEU A 84 -0.66 -7.34 6.38
N SER A 85 -0.82 -7.84 5.15
CA SER A 85 0.06 -8.86 4.58
C SER A 85 1.32 -8.26 3.98
N THR A 86 1.17 -7.22 3.16
CA THR A 86 2.27 -6.60 2.42
C THR A 86 2.12 -5.08 2.43
N LEU A 87 3.25 -4.39 2.39
CA LEU A 87 3.33 -2.95 2.16
C LEU A 87 4.47 -2.70 1.18
N ARG A 88 4.16 -2.08 0.05
CA ARG A 88 5.17 -1.48 -0.83
C ARG A 88 5.14 0.01 -0.62
N ALA A 89 6.25 0.58 -0.19
CA ALA A 89 6.36 1.99 0.15
C ALA A 89 7.47 2.67 -0.65
N THR A 90 7.19 3.90 -1.08
CA THR A 90 8.15 4.81 -1.70
C THR A 90 8.32 6.03 -0.79
N LEU A 91 9.54 6.28 -0.37
CA LEU A 91 9.92 7.47 0.39
C LEU A 91 10.24 8.61 -0.59
N LEU A 92 9.57 9.73 -0.40
CA LEU A 92 9.90 10.98 -1.06
C LEU A 92 10.49 11.93 -0.01
N LEU A 93 11.58 12.60 -0.39
CA LEU A 93 12.21 13.69 0.37
C LEU A 93 12.09 14.96 -0.45
N GLU A 94 11.44 16.00 0.09
CA GLU A 94 11.14 17.24 -0.64
C GLU A 94 10.53 16.95 -2.04
N ASN A 95 9.57 16.01 -2.08
CA ASN A 95 8.90 15.52 -3.31
C ASN A 95 9.82 14.78 -4.30
N THR A 96 11.07 14.49 -3.93
CA THR A 96 11.99 13.69 -4.74
C THR A 96 12.00 12.25 -4.25
N ARG A 97 11.81 11.28 -5.15
CA ARG A 97 11.89 9.86 -4.80
C ARG A 97 13.29 9.53 -4.28
N ALA A 98 13.35 9.02 -3.07
CA ALA A 98 14.61 8.73 -2.39
C ALA A 98 14.85 7.23 -2.21
N ALA A 99 13.81 6.47 -1.88
CA ALA A 99 13.91 5.02 -1.70
C ALA A 99 12.58 4.33 -1.97
N THR A 100 12.65 3.04 -2.25
CA THR A 100 11.47 2.15 -2.31
C THR A 100 11.76 0.89 -1.52
N GLY A 101 10.78 0.40 -0.76
CA GLY A 101 10.88 -0.81 0.02
C GLY A 101 9.63 -1.68 -0.11
N ASP A 102 9.85 -2.99 -0.10
CA ASP A 102 8.79 -4.01 -0.02
C ASP A 102 8.87 -4.66 1.38
N PHE A 103 7.76 -4.59 2.12
CA PHE A 103 7.67 -5.06 3.49
C PHE A 103 6.64 -6.19 3.58
N PRO A 104 7.07 -7.46 3.68
CA PRO A 104 6.20 -8.59 3.96
C PRO A 104 5.87 -8.60 5.47
N LEU A 105 4.82 -7.88 5.86
CA LEU A 105 4.54 -7.61 7.27
C LEU A 105 3.89 -8.80 7.98
N GLY A 106 2.87 -9.41 7.38
CA GLY A 106 2.10 -10.47 8.02
C GLY A 106 1.49 -10.06 9.37
N LEU A 107 1.25 -8.76 9.59
CA LEU A 107 0.85 -8.16 10.86
C LEU A 107 -0.63 -8.39 11.14
N PRO A 108 -1.01 -9.16 12.17
CA PRO A 108 -2.40 -9.26 12.61
C PRO A 108 -2.83 -7.96 13.29
N LEU A 109 -4.01 -7.46 12.94
CA LEU A 109 -4.64 -6.30 13.54
C LEU A 109 -6.07 -6.67 13.92
N GLU A 110 -6.34 -6.73 15.23
CA GLU A 110 -7.69 -6.95 15.75
C GLU A 110 -8.62 -5.78 15.39
N ALA A 111 -9.91 -5.96 15.61
CA ALA A 111 -10.91 -4.93 15.39
C ALA A 111 -10.55 -3.66 16.17
N ARG A 112 -10.46 -2.51 15.49
CA ARG A 112 -10.13 -1.20 16.08
C ARG A 112 -8.76 -1.11 16.75
N GLN A 113 -7.88 -2.09 16.50
CA GLN A 113 -6.54 -2.13 17.08
C GLN A 113 -5.58 -1.18 16.35
N GLU A 114 -4.65 -0.64 17.14
CA GLU A 114 -3.46 0.07 16.66
C GLU A 114 -2.20 -0.75 16.92
N SER A 115 -1.21 -0.62 16.04
CA SER A 115 0.11 -1.21 16.21
C SER A 115 1.17 -0.26 15.67
N VAL A 116 2.34 -0.22 16.31
CA VAL A 116 3.46 0.62 15.84
C VAL A 116 4.54 -0.28 15.26
N ILE A 117 4.91 -0.01 14.02
CA ILE A 117 5.91 -0.77 13.28
C ILE A 117 7.03 0.14 12.77
N PRO A 118 8.29 -0.34 12.70
CA PRO A 118 9.36 0.35 12.00
C PRO A 118 9.30 0.05 10.49
N LEU A 119 9.51 1.08 9.68
CA LEU A 119 9.78 0.96 8.25
C LEU A 119 11.24 1.35 8.03
N ASP A 120 12.07 0.36 7.72
CA ASP A 120 13.50 0.57 7.47
C ASP A 120 13.75 0.72 5.96
N LEU A 121 14.21 1.89 5.56
CA LEU A 121 14.50 2.25 4.17
C LEU A 121 15.99 2.62 4.03
N THR A 122 16.57 2.26 2.91
CA THR A 122 17.94 2.65 2.58
C THR A 122 17.94 3.55 1.36
N VAL A 123 18.57 4.69 1.47
CA VAL A 123 18.70 5.70 0.43
C VAL A 123 20.16 5.76 0.01
N SER A 124 20.48 5.41 -1.24
CA SER A 124 21.81 5.58 -1.80
C SER A 124 22.08 7.06 -2.06
N LEU A 125 23.21 7.55 -1.57
CA LEU A 125 23.62 8.94 -1.81
C LEU A 125 24.07 9.15 -3.26
N SER A 126 24.41 8.07 -3.96
CA SER A 126 24.78 8.10 -5.38
C SER A 126 23.55 8.29 -6.28
N ASP A 127 22.41 7.74 -5.88
CA ASP A 127 21.20 7.74 -6.70
C ASP A 127 20.39 9.04 -6.56
N VAL A 128 20.62 9.79 -5.49
CA VAL A 128 19.89 11.03 -5.22
C VAL A 128 20.87 12.17 -4.96
N PRO A 129 21.49 12.75 -6.01
CA PRO A 129 22.42 13.87 -5.86
C PRO A 129 21.83 15.08 -5.13
N ALA A 130 20.51 15.29 -5.25
CA ALA A 130 19.78 16.30 -4.51
C ALA A 130 19.86 16.05 -2.98
N LEU A 131 19.99 14.81 -2.52
CA LEU A 131 20.14 14.46 -1.10
C LEU A 131 21.42 15.00 -0.49
N ALA A 132 22.53 15.03 -1.22
CA ALA A 132 23.76 15.64 -0.75
C ALA A 132 23.59 17.15 -0.48
N THR A 133 22.75 17.81 -1.25
CA THR A 133 22.39 19.22 -1.05
C THR A 133 21.40 19.37 0.09
N LEU A 134 20.45 18.46 0.24
CA LEU A 134 19.48 18.43 1.32
C LEU A 134 20.15 18.12 2.66
N LEU A 135 21.08 17.17 2.72
CA LEU A 135 21.89 16.86 3.91
C LEU A 135 22.78 18.05 4.33
N ARG A 136 23.26 18.85 3.38
CA ARG A 136 23.96 20.11 3.71
C ARG A 136 23.03 21.17 4.30
N ARG A 137 21.76 21.20 3.88
CA ARG A 137 20.76 22.10 4.47
C ARG A 137 20.30 21.65 5.85
N THR A 138 20.23 20.37 6.14
CA THR A 138 19.90 19.85 7.48
C THR A 138 20.97 20.18 8.51
N SER A 139 22.22 20.44 8.11
CA SER A 139 23.23 21.01 9.01
C SER A 139 22.87 22.43 9.49
N SER A 140 21.90 23.10 8.86
CA SER A 140 21.36 24.41 9.24
C SER A 140 20.11 24.34 10.13
N SER A 141 19.83 23.20 10.77
CA SER A 141 18.69 22.98 11.68
C SER A 141 17.29 23.09 11.03
N GLN A 142 17.19 23.07 9.72
CA GLN A 142 15.90 23.02 9.03
C GLN A 142 15.41 21.57 8.91
N PRO A 143 14.17 21.26 9.31
CA PRO A 143 13.60 19.94 9.12
C PRO A 143 13.46 19.65 7.63
N LEU A 144 13.72 18.42 7.24
CA LEU A 144 13.52 17.92 5.87
C LEU A 144 12.14 17.27 5.79
N GLN A 145 11.26 17.77 4.94
CA GLN A 145 9.94 17.19 4.75
C GLN A 145 10.05 15.85 4.03
N TYR A 146 9.32 14.86 4.53
CA TYR A 146 9.17 13.58 3.85
C TYR A 146 7.70 13.20 3.68
N SER A 147 7.43 12.40 2.66
CA SER A 147 6.16 11.70 2.49
C SER A 147 6.41 10.23 2.11
N VAL A 148 5.53 9.37 2.54
CA VAL A 148 5.55 7.96 2.18
C VAL A 148 4.31 7.67 1.36
N GLU A 149 4.51 7.26 0.12
CA GLU A 149 3.46 6.80 -0.78
C GLU A 149 3.54 5.29 -0.92
N GLY A 150 2.41 4.63 -1.13
CA GLY A 150 2.48 3.20 -1.30
C GLY A 150 1.17 2.50 -1.59
N THR A 151 1.31 1.18 -1.71
CA THR A 151 0.22 0.22 -1.85
C THR A 151 0.36 -0.83 -0.77
N PHE A 152 -0.75 -1.33 -0.24
CA PHE A 152 -0.73 -2.39 0.76
C PHE A 152 -1.84 -3.40 0.53
N GLY A 153 -1.56 -4.65 0.87
CA GLY A 153 -2.50 -5.76 0.84
C GLY A 153 -2.98 -6.11 2.25
N VAL A 154 -4.25 -6.41 2.39
CA VAL A 154 -4.81 -6.95 3.63
C VAL A 154 -5.50 -8.27 3.35
N GLU A 155 -5.46 -9.19 4.32
CA GLU A 155 -6.18 -10.45 4.29
C GLU A 155 -7.33 -10.37 5.29
N VAL A 156 -8.55 -10.65 4.83
CA VAL A 156 -9.76 -10.54 5.64
C VAL A 156 -10.53 -11.85 5.58
N GLY A 157 -9.98 -12.91 6.15
CA GLY A 157 -10.62 -14.20 6.23
C GLY A 157 -11.34 -14.62 4.93
N ARG A 158 -12.66 -14.78 5.01
CA ARG A 158 -13.48 -15.17 3.85
C ARG A 158 -13.80 -14.03 2.86
N LEU A 159 -13.47 -12.78 3.21
CA LEU A 159 -13.69 -11.62 2.34
C LEU A 159 -12.57 -11.41 1.32
N GLY A 160 -11.52 -12.24 1.36
CA GLY A 160 -10.41 -12.22 0.41
C GLY A 160 -9.26 -11.30 0.83
N SER A 161 -8.46 -10.90 -0.16
CA SER A 161 -7.22 -10.16 0.04
C SER A 161 -7.19 -8.89 -0.82
N PRO A 162 -7.98 -7.87 -0.47
CA PRO A 162 -7.98 -6.61 -1.21
C PRO A 162 -6.64 -5.88 -1.08
N THR A 163 -6.29 -5.14 -2.15
CA THR A 163 -5.13 -4.24 -2.21
C THR A 163 -5.61 -2.80 -2.30
N PHE A 164 -4.96 -1.90 -1.58
CA PHE A 164 -5.26 -0.47 -1.54
C PHE A 164 -4.07 0.35 -2.04
N GLY A 165 -4.35 1.47 -2.70
CA GLY A 165 -3.35 2.39 -3.24
C GLY A 165 -3.22 2.29 -4.77
N PRO A 166 -2.26 3.03 -5.37
CA PRO A 166 -1.28 3.89 -4.67
C PRO A 166 -1.92 5.12 -4.01
N MET A 167 -1.40 5.48 -2.82
CA MET A 167 -1.84 6.66 -2.07
C MET A 167 -0.71 7.18 -1.16
N THR A 168 -0.81 8.43 -0.72
CA THR A 168 0.01 8.92 0.38
C THR A 168 -0.44 8.24 1.67
N LEU A 169 0.46 7.53 2.32
CA LEU A 169 0.20 6.82 3.56
C LEU A 169 0.34 7.76 4.76
N PHE A 170 1.45 8.48 4.84
CA PHE A 170 1.71 9.48 5.85
C PHE A 170 2.84 10.41 5.42
N SER A 171 3.03 11.52 6.16
CA SER A 171 4.10 12.50 5.96
C SER A 171 4.59 13.02 7.31
N GLY A 172 5.75 13.66 7.31
CA GLY A 172 6.36 14.23 8.51
C GLY A 172 7.67 14.95 8.20
N ASP A 173 8.41 15.24 9.27
CA ASP A 173 9.69 15.93 9.20
C ASP A 173 10.82 15.01 9.67
N LEU A 174 11.86 14.87 8.84
CA LEU A 174 13.13 14.27 9.23
C LEU A 174 13.98 15.32 9.93
N ARG A 175 14.44 14.98 11.12
CA ARG A 175 15.45 15.77 11.82
C ARG A 175 16.80 15.13 11.63
N ALA A 176 17.80 15.91 11.25
CA ALA A 176 19.16 15.41 11.21
C ALA A 176 19.57 14.91 12.61
N PRO A 177 20.34 13.82 12.71
CA PRO A 177 20.92 13.41 13.97
C PRO A 177 21.76 14.58 14.48
N SER A 178 21.51 15.03 15.72
CA SER A 178 22.39 15.96 16.39
C SER A 178 23.72 15.23 16.63
N PHE A 179 24.72 15.56 15.82
CA PHE A 179 26.09 15.16 16.15
C PHE A 179 26.46 15.93 17.42
N GLY A 180 26.42 15.26 18.57
CA GLY A 180 26.89 15.82 19.81
C GLY A 180 28.35 16.30 19.61
N ARG A 181 28.60 17.56 19.97
CA ARG A 181 29.91 18.13 20.05
C ARG A 181 30.69 17.52 21.23
#